data_2671e8a477609d1958f325e1012cefdf
#
_entry.id   2671e8a477609d1958f325e1012cefdf
#
_cell.length_a   1.000
_cell.length_b   1.000
_cell.length_c   1.000
_cell.angle_alpha   90.00
_cell.angle_beta   90.00
_cell.angle_gamma   90.00
#
_symmetry.space_group_name_H-M   'P 1'
#
loop_
_entity.id
_entity.type
_entity.pdbx_description
1 polymer ?
#
loop_
_entity_poly.entity_id
_entity_poly.type
_entity_poly.pdbx_seq_one_letter_code
_entity_poly.pdbx_strand_id
1 'polypeptide(L)'
;MKVGMMTVAATLCLLSAANAQTPAGGAPAVTSGPAPTTFVVRFKIKAGRNADFEKIMKTLQAQLATSEPGNVYYDLYLPAADSQTYVLIEHYKDADAVKAHGKDPNTQTMATAIKDLLDRPPAAERLILVSSKS
;
A
#
# COMPACT_ATOMS: atom_id res chain seq x y z
N MET A 1 62.85 -22.09 6.31
CA MET A 1 62.04 -22.07 7.49
C MET A 1 60.58 -22.22 7.08
N LYS A 2 59.93 -23.32 7.48
CA LYS A 2 58.52 -23.61 7.17
C LYS A 2 57.66 -22.93 8.21
N VAL A 3 56.68 -22.15 7.82
CA VAL A 3 55.62 -21.68 8.70
C VAL A 3 54.29 -22.25 8.19
N GLY A 4 53.69 -23.06 9.03
CA GLY A 4 52.53 -23.86 8.72
C GLY A 4 51.24 -23.02 8.65
N MET A 5 50.43 -23.44 7.71
CA MET A 5 49.11 -22.95 7.45
C MET A 5 48.14 -23.67 8.41
N MET A 6 47.62 -22.94 9.40
CA MET A 6 46.55 -23.44 10.25
C MET A 6 45.19 -22.99 9.70
N THR A 7 44.50 -23.97 9.15
CA THR A 7 43.10 -23.85 8.72
C THR A 7 42.20 -23.89 9.96
N VAL A 8 41.56 -22.79 10.28
CA VAL A 8 40.52 -22.75 11.31
C VAL A 8 39.18 -22.94 10.60
N ALA A 9 38.62 -24.12 10.77
CA ALA A 9 37.26 -24.40 10.36
C ALA A 9 36.30 -23.74 11.38
N ALA A 10 35.63 -22.68 10.96
CA ALA A 10 34.56 -22.08 11.73
C ALA A 10 33.25 -22.87 11.51
N THR A 11 32.92 -23.68 12.48
CA THR A 11 31.63 -24.38 12.58
C THR A 11 30.54 -23.37 12.84
N LEU A 12 29.70 -23.12 11.83
CA LEU A 12 28.53 -22.25 11.93
C LEU A 12 27.41 -23.02 12.67
N CYS A 13 27.27 -22.75 13.97
CA CYS A 13 26.12 -23.18 14.75
C CYS A 13 24.88 -22.40 14.33
N LEU A 14 23.98 -23.06 13.59
CA LEU A 14 22.62 -22.60 13.35
C LEU A 14 21.82 -22.72 14.66
N LEU A 15 21.76 -21.65 15.44
CA LEU A 15 20.73 -21.53 16.47
C LEU A 15 19.40 -21.17 15.77
N SER A 16 18.57 -22.16 15.57
CA SER A 16 17.14 -21.97 15.31
C SER A 16 16.51 -21.41 16.57
N ALA A 17 16.40 -20.09 16.64
CA ALA A 17 15.49 -19.45 17.56
C ALA A 17 14.08 -19.63 17.03
N ALA A 18 13.37 -20.64 17.53
CA ALA A 18 11.93 -20.74 17.38
C ALA A 18 11.29 -19.57 18.11
N ASN A 19 11.01 -18.51 17.37
CA ASN A 19 10.24 -17.40 17.89
C ASN A 19 8.78 -17.82 17.86
N ALA A 20 8.27 -18.29 19.00
CA ALA A 20 6.86 -18.53 19.20
C ALA A 20 6.13 -17.20 19.26
N GLN A 21 5.75 -16.65 18.10
CA GLN A 21 4.79 -15.58 18.01
C GLN A 21 3.42 -16.16 18.28
N THR A 22 2.88 -15.82 19.42
CA THR A 22 1.47 -15.99 19.74
C THR A 22 0.66 -15.21 18.69
N PRO A 23 -0.26 -15.83 17.95
CA PRO A 23 -1.10 -15.09 17.03
C PRO A 23 -2.14 -14.32 17.82
N ALA A 24 -1.87 -13.05 18.07
CA ALA A 24 -2.89 -12.12 18.48
C ALA A 24 -3.80 -11.88 17.27
N GLY A 25 -5.06 -12.34 17.35
CA GLY A 25 -6.14 -11.99 16.46
C GLY A 25 -5.88 -12.30 14.98
N GLY A 26 -6.28 -13.48 14.53
CA GLY A 26 -6.17 -13.85 13.12
C GLY A 26 -6.86 -12.84 12.25
N ALA A 27 -6.10 -12.10 11.45
CA ALA A 27 -6.65 -11.41 10.32
C ALA A 27 -7.32 -12.47 9.43
N PRO A 28 -8.58 -12.26 9.00
CA PRO A 28 -9.26 -13.24 8.17
C PRO A 28 -8.43 -13.51 6.92
N ALA A 29 -8.17 -14.79 6.66
CA ALA A 29 -7.45 -15.23 5.49
C ALA A 29 -8.11 -14.63 4.25
N VAL A 30 -7.32 -13.94 3.43
CA VAL A 30 -7.77 -13.39 2.16
C VAL A 30 -8.03 -14.57 1.25
N THR A 31 -9.28 -15.01 1.17
CA THR A 31 -9.69 -15.96 0.14
C THR A 31 -9.47 -15.30 -1.20
N SER A 32 -8.57 -15.86 -2.01
CA SER A 32 -8.38 -15.52 -3.42
C SER A 32 -9.64 -15.92 -4.17
N GLY A 33 -10.57 -14.99 -4.30
CA GLY A 33 -11.84 -15.17 -4.99
C GLY A 33 -12.34 -13.83 -5.52
N PRO A 34 -13.42 -13.79 -6.29
CA PRO A 34 -13.95 -12.60 -6.96
C PRO A 34 -14.62 -11.61 -5.99
N ALA A 35 -14.19 -11.56 -4.74
CA ALA A 35 -14.78 -10.65 -3.75
C ALA A 35 -14.27 -9.21 -3.96
N PRO A 36 -15.19 -8.23 -3.97
CA PRO A 36 -14.82 -6.82 -4.00
C PRO A 36 -13.89 -6.46 -2.85
N THR A 37 -12.94 -5.59 -3.12
CA THR A 37 -11.94 -5.18 -2.13
C THR A 37 -11.91 -3.67 -2.00
N THR A 38 -12.00 -3.17 -0.77
CA THR A 38 -11.94 -1.75 -0.46
C THR A 38 -10.69 -1.45 0.37
N PHE A 39 -10.00 -0.36 0.03
CA PHE A 39 -8.92 0.18 0.84
C PHE A 39 -9.22 1.62 1.25
N VAL A 40 -8.68 1.99 2.40
CA VAL A 40 -8.51 3.39 2.81
C VAL A 40 -7.02 3.68 2.87
N VAL A 41 -6.58 4.71 2.15
CA VAL A 41 -5.19 5.15 2.17
C VAL A 41 -5.12 6.55 2.71
N ARG A 42 -4.25 6.80 3.67
CA ARG A 42 -4.02 8.13 4.25
C ARG A 42 -2.68 8.68 3.81
N PHE A 43 -2.71 9.89 3.25
CA PHE A 43 -1.53 10.63 2.82
C PHE A 43 -1.35 11.87 3.69
N LYS A 44 -0.28 11.94 4.46
CA LYS A 44 0.11 13.17 5.16
C LYS A 44 1.01 14.00 4.26
N ILE A 45 0.54 15.18 3.88
CA ILE A 45 1.22 16.07 2.93
C ILE A 45 1.99 17.15 3.69
N LYS A 46 3.19 17.46 3.23
CA LYS A 46 3.99 18.59 3.73
C LYS A 46 3.24 19.90 3.56
N ALA A 47 3.40 20.81 4.50
CA ALA A 47 2.75 22.12 4.46
C ALA A 47 3.03 22.85 3.13
N GLY A 48 1.99 23.42 2.56
CA GLY A 48 2.08 24.16 1.29
C GLY A 48 2.15 23.33 0.02
N ARG A 49 2.09 21.97 0.11
CA ARG A 49 2.19 21.10 -1.07
C ARG A 49 0.85 20.47 -1.49
N ASN A 50 -0.24 20.90 -0.88
CA ASN A 50 -1.58 20.38 -1.17
C ASN A 50 -1.97 20.49 -2.65
N ALA A 51 -1.79 21.67 -3.25
CA ALA A 51 -2.17 21.90 -4.65
C ALA A 51 -1.40 21.00 -5.62
N ASP A 52 -0.11 20.78 -5.38
CA ASP A 52 0.71 19.88 -6.18
C ASP A 52 0.21 18.43 -6.06
N PHE A 53 -0.06 17.98 -4.83
CA PHE A 53 -0.60 16.66 -4.56
C PHE A 53 -1.96 16.44 -5.23
N GLU A 54 -2.90 17.36 -5.05
CA GLU A 54 -4.23 17.28 -5.67
C GLU A 54 -4.17 17.22 -7.20
N LYS A 55 -3.29 18.03 -7.81
CA LYS A 55 -3.11 18.01 -9.26
C LYS A 55 -2.65 16.64 -9.75
N ILE A 56 -1.68 16.02 -9.08
CA ILE A 56 -1.18 14.68 -9.42
C ILE A 56 -2.29 13.65 -9.26
N MET A 57 -3.03 13.68 -8.15
CA MET A 57 -4.12 12.74 -7.90
C MET A 57 -5.27 12.87 -8.90
N LYS A 58 -5.66 14.09 -9.27
CA LYS A 58 -6.68 14.32 -10.32
C LYS A 58 -6.22 13.80 -11.67
N THR A 59 -4.94 13.93 -12.01
CA THR A 59 -4.38 13.37 -13.24
C THR A 59 -4.47 11.85 -13.23
N LEU A 60 -4.09 11.21 -12.13
CA LEU A 60 -4.21 9.77 -11.99
C LEU A 60 -5.67 9.30 -12.12
N GLN A 61 -6.60 9.94 -11.40
CA GLN A 61 -8.03 9.60 -11.47
C GLN A 61 -8.57 9.60 -12.91
N ALA A 62 -8.19 10.62 -13.70
CA ALA A 62 -8.58 10.69 -15.10
C ALA A 62 -7.98 9.55 -15.94
N GLN A 63 -6.76 9.12 -15.65
CA GLN A 63 -6.10 7.99 -16.33
C GLN A 63 -6.74 6.65 -15.94
N LEU A 64 -6.99 6.41 -14.65
CA LEU A 64 -7.61 5.19 -14.14
C LEU A 64 -9.00 4.96 -14.70
N ALA A 65 -9.77 6.02 -14.94
CA ALA A 65 -11.10 5.94 -15.54
C ALA A 65 -11.11 5.22 -16.90
N THR A 66 -9.98 5.20 -17.60
CA THR A 66 -9.84 4.53 -18.91
C THR A 66 -8.98 3.28 -18.86
N SER A 67 -7.97 3.23 -17.99
CA SER A 67 -7.01 2.13 -17.94
C SER A 67 -7.44 0.98 -17.02
N GLU A 68 -8.28 1.26 -16.01
CA GLU A 68 -8.64 0.28 -14.98
C GLU A 68 -10.15 0.06 -14.83
N PRO A 69 -10.79 -0.71 -15.74
CA PRO A 69 -12.22 -1.00 -15.65
C PRO A 69 -12.62 -1.85 -14.44
N GLY A 70 -11.65 -2.39 -13.72
CA GLY A 70 -11.87 -3.11 -12.46
C GLY A 70 -11.81 -2.23 -11.21
N ASN A 71 -11.37 -0.99 -11.33
CA ASN A 71 -11.47 0.01 -10.29
C ASN A 71 -12.88 0.63 -10.32
N VAL A 72 -13.67 0.41 -9.27
CA VAL A 72 -15.08 0.83 -9.22
C VAL A 72 -15.20 2.28 -8.79
N TYR A 73 -14.40 2.70 -7.81
CA TYR A 73 -14.22 4.10 -7.44
C TYR A 73 -12.85 4.34 -6.80
N TYR A 74 -12.39 5.58 -6.92
CA TYR A 74 -11.09 6.04 -6.45
C TYR A 74 -11.24 7.48 -5.98
N ASP A 75 -11.80 7.66 -4.77
CA ASP A 75 -12.27 8.95 -4.26
C ASP A 75 -11.32 9.52 -3.21
N LEU A 76 -10.86 10.74 -3.46
CA LEU A 76 -9.97 11.47 -2.58
C LEU A 76 -10.74 12.49 -1.76
N TYR A 77 -10.59 12.42 -0.44
CA TYR A 77 -11.23 13.32 0.52
C TYR A 77 -10.19 14.13 1.30
N LEU A 78 -10.53 15.35 1.62
CA LEU A 78 -9.80 16.17 2.59
C LEU A 78 -10.70 16.34 3.83
N PRO A 79 -10.34 15.79 5.00
CA PRO A 79 -11.11 15.98 6.23
C PRO A 79 -11.19 17.46 6.62
N ALA A 80 -12.37 17.92 7.01
CA ALA A 80 -12.60 19.33 7.35
C ALA A 80 -11.74 19.83 8.54
N ALA A 81 -11.35 18.90 9.43
CA ALA A 81 -10.55 19.22 10.62
C ALA A 81 -9.03 19.09 10.41
N ASP A 82 -8.57 18.52 9.30
CA ASP A 82 -7.14 18.35 9.00
C ASP A 82 -6.85 18.66 7.53
N SER A 83 -6.27 19.83 7.31
CA SER A 83 -5.97 20.34 5.95
C SER A 83 -4.74 19.71 5.32
N GLN A 84 -4.05 18.76 5.98
CA GLN A 84 -2.83 18.16 5.49
C GLN A 84 -2.91 16.63 5.34
N THR A 85 -3.97 15.98 5.83
CA THR A 85 -4.15 14.54 5.71
C THR A 85 -5.27 14.23 4.74
N TYR A 86 -4.95 13.72 3.57
CA TYR A 86 -5.94 13.23 2.62
C TYR A 86 -6.30 11.77 2.91
N VAL A 87 -7.54 11.44 2.65
CA VAL A 87 -8.08 10.08 2.74
C VAL A 87 -8.56 9.67 1.36
N LEU A 88 -7.92 8.66 0.81
CA LEU A 88 -8.34 8.01 -0.43
C LEU A 88 -9.16 6.78 -0.06
N ILE A 89 -10.32 6.64 -0.67
CA ILE A 89 -11.11 5.41 -0.63
C ILE A 89 -11.12 4.82 -2.03
N GLU A 90 -10.62 3.61 -2.14
CA GLU A 90 -10.53 2.90 -3.41
C GLU A 90 -11.24 1.55 -3.31
N HIS A 91 -11.99 1.21 -4.35
CA HIS A 91 -12.77 -0.01 -4.41
C HIS A 91 -12.54 -0.73 -5.73
N TYR A 92 -12.27 -2.01 -5.64
CA TYR A 92 -12.00 -2.88 -6.77
C TYR A 92 -13.02 -4.01 -6.83
N LYS A 93 -13.41 -4.39 -8.04
CA LYS A 93 -14.37 -5.47 -8.27
C LYS A 93 -13.89 -6.83 -7.76
N ASP A 94 -12.56 -7.06 -7.77
CA ASP A 94 -11.92 -8.32 -7.39
C ASP A 94 -10.43 -8.15 -7.10
N ALA A 95 -9.78 -9.22 -6.67
CA ALA A 95 -8.35 -9.25 -6.36
C ALA A 95 -7.46 -9.05 -7.60
N ASP A 96 -7.90 -9.42 -8.80
CA ASP A 96 -7.12 -9.23 -10.02
C ASP A 96 -7.11 -7.76 -10.44
N ALA A 97 -8.20 -7.03 -10.21
CA ALA A 97 -8.24 -5.59 -10.38
C ALA A 97 -7.26 -4.87 -9.41
N VAL A 98 -7.14 -5.31 -8.17
CA VAL A 98 -6.14 -4.81 -7.21
C VAL A 98 -4.71 -5.05 -7.72
N LYS A 99 -4.44 -6.25 -8.25
CA LYS A 99 -3.12 -6.56 -8.83
C LYS A 99 -2.82 -5.73 -10.07
N ALA A 100 -3.83 -5.49 -10.92
CA ALA A 100 -3.70 -4.65 -12.10
C ALA A 100 -3.35 -3.22 -11.72
N HIS A 101 -4.05 -2.64 -10.72
CA HIS A 101 -3.76 -1.32 -10.18
C HIS A 101 -2.30 -1.19 -9.69
N GLY A 102 -1.83 -2.15 -8.91
CA GLY A 102 -0.45 -2.14 -8.42
C GLY A 102 0.63 -2.23 -9.50
N LYS A 103 0.27 -2.67 -10.72
CA LYS A 103 1.15 -2.78 -11.89
C LYS A 103 0.93 -1.68 -12.93
N ASP A 104 -0.12 -0.88 -12.78
CA ASP A 104 -0.44 0.19 -13.73
C ASP A 104 0.68 1.24 -13.78
N PRO A 105 1.21 1.58 -14.97
CA PRO A 105 2.29 2.56 -15.11
C PRO A 105 1.92 3.95 -14.59
N ASN A 106 0.66 4.34 -14.69
CA ASN A 106 0.19 5.64 -14.17
C ASN A 106 0.25 5.66 -12.64
N THR A 107 -0.15 4.57 -11.98
CA THR A 107 -0.04 4.40 -10.53
C THR A 107 1.41 4.45 -10.07
N GLN A 108 2.33 3.80 -10.77
CA GLN A 108 3.76 3.86 -10.47
C GLN A 108 4.34 5.26 -10.65
N THR A 109 3.92 5.94 -11.72
CA THR A 109 4.32 7.34 -11.98
C THR A 109 3.83 8.27 -10.89
N MET A 110 2.56 8.15 -10.48
CA MET A 110 1.99 8.91 -9.36
C MET A 110 2.74 8.65 -8.07
N ALA A 111 2.97 7.39 -7.70
CA ALA A 111 3.68 7.03 -6.47
C ALA A 111 5.08 7.67 -6.41
N THR A 112 5.77 7.75 -7.53
CA THR A 112 7.06 8.44 -7.65
C THR A 112 6.89 9.96 -7.50
N ALA A 113 5.92 10.55 -8.17
CA ALA A 113 5.72 12.00 -8.19
C ALA A 113 5.29 12.57 -6.82
N ILE A 114 4.52 11.83 -6.03
CA ILE A 114 4.07 12.31 -4.70
C ILE A 114 5.11 12.11 -3.60
N LYS A 115 6.14 11.29 -3.81
CA LYS A 115 7.10 10.88 -2.77
C LYS A 115 7.67 12.06 -1.99
N ASP A 116 8.09 13.11 -2.69
CA ASP A 116 8.70 14.30 -2.08
C ASP A 116 7.67 15.27 -1.47
N LEU A 117 6.39 15.08 -1.76
CA LEU A 117 5.29 15.86 -1.20
C LEU A 117 4.83 15.31 0.15
N LEU A 118 5.13 14.05 0.45
CA LEU A 118 4.70 13.38 1.66
C LEU A 118 5.56 13.74 2.86
N ASP A 119 4.92 13.96 4.00
CA ASP A 119 5.56 14.12 5.31
C ASP A 119 6.03 12.77 5.88
N ARG A 120 5.32 11.70 5.54
CA ARG A 120 5.59 10.31 5.93
C ARG A 120 5.02 9.34 4.88
N PRO A 121 5.45 8.07 4.86
CA PRO A 121 4.88 7.06 3.98
C PRO A 121 3.36 6.96 4.12
N PRO A 122 2.63 6.70 3.02
CA PRO A 122 1.18 6.48 3.09
C PRO A 122 0.83 5.29 3.97
N ALA A 123 -0.29 5.39 4.67
CA ALA A 123 -0.85 4.30 5.46
C ALA A 123 -2.07 3.73 4.75
N ALA A 124 -1.96 2.47 4.31
CA ALA A 124 -3.05 1.75 3.65
C ALA A 124 -3.68 0.73 4.60
N GLU A 125 -4.99 0.67 4.60
CA GLU A 125 -5.79 -0.26 5.40
C GLU A 125 -6.84 -0.92 4.49
N ARG A 126 -6.92 -2.25 4.52
CA ARG A 126 -7.98 -2.98 3.84
C ARG A 126 -9.22 -3.02 4.70
N LEU A 127 -10.36 -2.68 4.12
CA LEU A 127 -11.66 -2.76 4.79
C LEU A 127 -12.35 -4.08 4.45
N ILE A 128 -13.08 -4.61 5.43
CA ILE A 128 -13.98 -5.75 5.26
C ILE A 128 -15.41 -5.22 5.36
N LEU A 129 -16.20 -5.47 4.32
CA LEU A 129 -17.61 -5.10 4.34
C LEU A 129 -18.34 -5.98 5.35
N VAL A 130 -18.86 -5.38 6.41
CA VAL A 130 -19.67 -6.07 7.44
C VAL A 130 -21.14 -6.03 7.10
N SER A 131 -21.62 -4.90 6.56
CA SER A 131 -23.02 -4.74 6.15
C SER A 131 -23.14 -3.62 5.12
N SER A 132 -24.15 -3.71 4.26
CA SER A 132 -24.53 -2.64 3.33
C SER A 132 -26.05 -2.43 3.40
N LYS A 133 -26.47 -1.22 3.04
CA LYS A 133 -27.89 -0.96 2.72
C LYS A 133 -28.13 -1.47 1.31
N SER A 134 -29.01 -2.44 1.16
CA SER A 134 -29.51 -2.95 -0.13
C SER A 134 -30.60 -2.02 -0.66
#